data_f2b8fe5e7e1377fe0c8b785bf7a8d930
#
_entry.id   f2b8fe5e7e1377fe0c8b785bf7a8d930
#
_cell.length_a   1.000
_cell.length_b   1.000
_cell.length_c   1.000
_cell.angle_alpha   90.00
_cell.angle_beta   90.00
_cell.angle_gamma   90.00
#
_symmetry.space_group_name_H-M   'P 1'
#
loop_
_entity.id
_entity.type
_entity.pdbx_description
1 polymer ?
#
loop_
_entity_poly.entity_id
_entity_poly.type
_entity_poly.pdbx_seq_one_letter_code
_entity_poly.pdbx_strand_id
1 'polypeptide(L)'
;MFDKKSLLQKLEQMNLDRTQYWLITGGAMVLYGAKEQTADIDLGCTSQLADQLQREGHLVERMPDGTRRIVYDGQVEIFENWLEDQIVLWEGVPVVSRKGLVAMKRKLGREKDLRDIALLQQAFPEEDLDC
;
A
#
# COMPACT_ATOMS: atom_id res chain seq x y z
N MET A 1 -2.09 -9.45 -12.85
CA MET A 1 -1.58 -9.79 -11.51
C MET A 1 -0.14 -9.34 -11.38
N PHE A 2 0.23 -8.88 -10.21
CA PHE A 2 1.58 -8.42 -9.93
C PHE A 2 2.24 -9.38 -8.94
N ASP A 3 3.34 -10.00 -9.34
CA ASP A 3 4.27 -10.62 -8.41
C ASP A 3 5.27 -9.55 -7.93
N LYS A 4 6.24 -9.93 -7.08
CA LYS A 4 7.19 -8.96 -6.55
C LYS A 4 7.96 -8.24 -7.67
N LYS A 5 8.42 -8.98 -8.67
CA LYS A 5 9.20 -8.41 -9.78
C LYS A 5 8.38 -7.41 -10.59
N SER A 6 7.19 -7.76 -11.02
CA SER A 6 6.34 -6.88 -11.82
C SER A 6 5.81 -5.70 -11.00
N LEU A 7 5.57 -5.89 -9.70
CA LEU A 7 5.23 -4.82 -8.78
C LEU A 7 6.33 -3.76 -8.75
N LEU A 8 7.55 -4.17 -8.55
CA LEU A 8 8.70 -3.25 -8.49
C LEU A 8 8.93 -2.56 -9.83
N GLN A 9 8.75 -3.28 -10.94
CA GLN A 9 8.83 -2.69 -12.28
C GLN A 9 7.77 -1.62 -12.49
N LYS A 10 6.54 -1.86 -12.04
CA LYS A 10 5.46 -0.88 -12.17
C LYS A 10 5.75 0.38 -11.37
N LEU A 11 6.23 0.25 -10.14
CA LEU A 11 6.60 1.40 -9.32
C LEU A 11 7.71 2.22 -9.98
N GLU A 12 8.70 1.55 -10.57
CA GLU A 12 9.77 2.23 -11.29
C GLU A 12 9.25 2.98 -12.51
N GLN A 13 8.37 2.36 -13.29
CA GLN A 13 7.76 2.98 -14.47
C GLN A 13 6.95 4.23 -14.12
N MET A 14 6.27 4.23 -12.97
CA MET A 14 5.50 5.38 -12.51
C MET A 14 6.40 6.57 -12.18
N ASN A 15 7.64 6.30 -11.79
CA ASN A 15 8.66 7.32 -11.52
C ASN A 15 8.19 8.40 -10.53
N LEU A 16 7.47 8.00 -9.50
CA LEU A 16 7.01 8.91 -8.45
C LEU A 16 8.11 9.10 -7.41
N ASP A 17 8.10 10.25 -6.73
CA ASP A 17 9.04 10.55 -5.66
C ASP A 17 8.83 9.59 -4.49
N ARG A 18 9.84 8.76 -4.19
CA ARG A 18 9.78 7.74 -3.12
C ARG A 18 9.61 8.33 -1.73
N THR A 19 9.84 9.61 -1.56
CA THR A 19 9.61 10.28 -0.27
C THR A 19 8.14 10.66 -0.07
N GLN A 20 7.30 10.49 -1.09
CA GLN A 20 5.93 10.97 -1.08
C GLN A 20 4.88 9.89 -1.27
N TYR A 21 5.27 8.62 -1.43
CA TYR A 21 4.33 7.51 -1.51
C TYR A 21 4.85 6.30 -0.74
N TRP A 22 3.96 5.36 -0.47
CA TRP A 22 4.29 4.08 0.18
C TRP A 22 3.29 3.01 -0.22
N LEU A 23 3.75 1.75 -0.27
CA LEU A 23 2.88 0.61 -0.54
C LEU A 23 1.97 0.33 0.66
N ILE A 24 0.71 -0.01 0.38
CA ILE A 24 -0.25 -0.48 1.37
C ILE A 24 -0.94 -1.74 0.83
N THR A 25 -1.75 -2.39 1.63
CA THR A 25 -2.63 -3.52 1.27
C THR A 25 -1.91 -4.68 0.56
N GLY A 26 -2.48 -5.17 -0.55
CA GLY A 26 -1.97 -6.36 -1.27
C GLY A 26 -0.55 -6.22 -1.79
N GLY A 27 -0.17 -5.03 -2.28
CA GLY A 27 1.20 -4.77 -2.73
C GLY A 27 2.20 -4.88 -1.58
N ALA A 28 1.83 -4.40 -0.39
CA ALA A 28 2.67 -4.57 0.79
C ALA A 28 2.83 -6.05 1.15
N MET A 29 1.76 -6.84 1.06
CA MET A 29 1.81 -8.29 1.31
C MET A 29 2.78 -8.98 0.35
N VAL A 30 2.77 -8.60 -0.92
CA VAL A 30 3.67 -9.16 -1.93
C VAL A 30 5.12 -8.74 -1.65
N LEU A 31 5.35 -7.47 -1.33
CA LEU A 31 6.69 -6.98 -1.02
C LEU A 31 7.30 -7.72 0.15
N TYR A 32 6.52 -7.97 1.20
CA TYR A 32 6.98 -8.71 2.38
C TYR A 32 7.13 -10.21 2.13
N GLY A 33 6.68 -10.72 0.98
CA GLY A 33 6.77 -12.14 0.67
C GLY A 33 5.68 -12.98 1.30
N ALA A 34 4.65 -12.37 1.87
CA ALA A 34 3.53 -13.08 2.50
C ALA A 34 2.51 -13.58 1.47
N LYS A 35 2.48 -12.95 0.29
CA LYS A 35 1.69 -13.39 -0.86
C LYS A 35 2.56 -13.43 -2.10
N GLU A 36 2.22 -14.33 -3.03
CA GLU A 36 2.96 -14.45 -4.29
C GLU A 36 2.60 -13.34 -5.27
N GLN A 37 1.34 -12.89 -5.25
CA GLN A 37 0.85 -11.90 -6.21
C GLN A 37 -0.37 -11.15 -5.69
N THR A 38 -0.65 -9.99 -6.31
CA THR A 38 -1.83 -9.19 -6.04
C THR A 38 -2.43 -8.69 -7.36
N ALA A 39 -3.74 -8.51 -7.40
CA ALA A 39 -4.43 -8.04 -8.62
C ALA A 39 -4.17 -6.55 -8.87
N ASP A 40 -4.13 -5.74 -7.81
CA ASP A 40 -4.04 -4.28 -7.89
C ASP A 40 -2.95 -3.77 -6.99
N ILE A 41 -2.48 -2.55 -7.28
CA ILE A 41 -1.52 -1.84 -6.44
C ILE A 41 -2.24 -0.67 -5.77
N ASP A 42 -2.20 -0.61 -4.44
CA ASP A 42 -2.68 0.52 -3.66
C ASP A 42 -1.49 1.21 -3.01
N LEU A 43 -1.46 2.52 -3.10
CA LEU A 43 -0.43 3.36 -2.48
C LEU A 43 -1.06 4.36 -1.53
N GLY A 44 -0.36 4.68 -0.45
CA GLY A 44 -0.61 5.91 0.29
C GLY A 44 0.26 7.01 -0.30
N CYS A 45 -0.12 8.27 -0.14
CA CYS A 45 0.69 9.39 -0.59
C CYS A 45 0.52 10.63 0.27
N THR A 46 1.48 11.55 0.14
CA THR A 46 1.39 12.87 0.77
C THR A 46 0.37 13.74 0.04
N SER A 47 -0.11 14.77 0.71
CA SER A 47 -0.99 15.77 0.08
C SER A 47 -0.29 16.46 -1.10
N GLN A 48 1.03 16.66 -1.01
CA GLN A 48 1.81 17.26 -2.08
C GLN A 48 1.75 16.42 -3.36
N LEU A 49 1.93 15.10 -3.26
CA LEU A 49 1.84 14.21 -4.41
C LEU A 49 0.40 14.15 -4.92
N ALA A 50 -0.59 14.14 -4.04
CA ALA A 50 -1.99 14.18 -4.44
C ALA A 50 -2.31 15.44 -5.25
N ASP A 51 -1.80 16.60 -4.83
CA ASP A 51 -1.95 17.86 -5.59
C ASP A 51 -1.34 17.75 -6.98
N GLN A 52 -0.13 17.19 -7.07
CA GLN A 52 0.56 17.02 -8.34
C GLN A 52 -0.24 16.12 -9.29
N LEU A 53 -0.70 14.97 -8.83
CA LEU A 53 -1.46 14.03 -9.64
C LEU A 53 -2.79 14.62 -10.12
N GLN A 54 -3.45 15.39 -9.26
CA GLN A 54 -4.68 16.08 -9.64
C GLN A 54 -4.42 17.13 -10.73
N ARG A 55 -3.33 17.88 -10.60
CA ARG A 55 -2.94 18.86 -11.65
C ARG A 55 -2.59 18.18 -12.96
N GLU A 56 -2.03 16.97 -12.91
CA GLU A 56 -1.68 16.18 -14.10
C GLU A 56 -2.91 15.56 -14.78
N GLY A 57 -4.09 15.72 -14.21
CA GLY A 57 -5.34 15.28 -14.82
C GLY A 57 -5.84 13.91 -14.40
N HIS A 58 -5.24 13.30 -13.38
CA HIS A 58 -5.74 12.04 -12.85
C HIS A 58 -7.12 12.22 -12.21
N LEU A 59 -7.96 11.21 -12.34
CA LEU A 59 -9.29 11.21 -11.74
C LEU A 59 -9.17 11.18 -10.21
N VAL A 60 -9.88 12.11 -9.54
CA VAL A 60 -9.85 12.23 -8.09
C VAL A 60 -11.25 12.12 -7.52
N GLU A 61 -11.40 11.29 -6.49
CA GLU A 61 -12.64 11.15 -5.73
C GLU A 61 -12.38 11.59 -4.30
N ARG A 62 -13.29 12.39 -3.74
CA ARG A 62 -13.20 12.85 -2.34
C ARG A 62 -13.81 11.78 -1.44
N MET A 63 -13.03 11.33 -0.45
CA MET A 63 -13.49 10.35 0.53
C MET A 63 -14.29 11.03 1.66
N PRO A 64 -15.10 10.25 2.43
CA PRO A 64 -15.88 10.83 3.54
C PRO A 64 -15.07 11.56 4.59
N ASP A 65 -13.80 11.20 4.80
CA ASP A 65 -12.90 11.85 5.75
C ASP A 65 -12.23 13.10 5.17
N GLY A 66 -12.56 13.49 3.94
CA GLY A 66 -11.99 14.65 3.27
C GLY A 66 -10.71 14.38 2.48
N THR A 67 -10.11 13.19 2.60
CA THR A 67 -8.93 12.85 1.82
C THR A 67 -9.30 12.50 0.38
N ARG A 68 -8.29 12.44 -0.49
CA ARG A 68 -8.49 12.15 -1.91
C ARG A 68 -8.07 10.73 -2.23
N ARG A 69 -8.88 10.07 -3.05
CA ARG A 69 -8.55 8.80 -3.70
C ARG A 69 -8.29 9.10 -5.17
N ILE A 70 -7.10 8.79 -5.63
CA ILE A 70 -6.67 9.10 -6.99
C ILE A 70 -6.64 7.81 -7.79
N VAL A 71 -7.33 7.78 -8.91
CA VAL A 71 -7.25 6.68 -9.87
C VAL A 71 -6.08 6.98 -10.80
N TYR A 72 -4.93 6.34 -10.53
CA TYR A 72 -3.73 6.56 -11.34
C TYR A 72 -3.90 5.92 -12.72
N ASP A 73 -4.31 4.65 -12.73
CA ASP A 73 -4.71 3.93 -13.93
C ASP A 73 -5.62 2.75 -13.52
N GLY A 74 -5.91 1.84 -14.43
CA GLY A 74 -6.79 0.70 -14.14
C GLY A 74 -6.22 -0.32 -13.15
N GLN A 75 -4.96 -0.19 -12.74
CA GLN A 75 -4.27 -1.13 -11.87
C GLN A 75 -3.77 -0.49 -10.57
N VAL A 76 -3.73 0.84 -10.49
CA VAL A 76 -3.13 1.55 -9.37
C VAL A 76 -4.09 2.61 -8.83
N GLU A 77 -4.37 2.54 -7.54
CA GLU A 77 -5.10 3.57 -6.81
C GLU A 77 -4.21 4.15 -5.73
N ILE A 78 -4.34 5.46 -5.48
CA ILE A 78 -3.49 6.18 -4.54
C ILE A 78 -4.39 6.93 -3.56
N PHE A 79 -4.10 6.77 -2.26
CA PHE A 79 -4.92 7.29 -1.16
C PHE A 79 -4.13 8.31 -0.36
N GLU A 80 -4.64 9.54 -0.32
CA GLU A 80 -3.98 10.64 0.40
C GLU A 80 -3.93 10.37 1.90
N ASN A 81 -2.72 10.43 2.48
CA ASN A 81 -2.43 10.35 3.91
C ASN A 81 -2.83 9.05 4.62
N TRP A 82 -3.08 7.98 3.88
CA TRP A 82 -3.43 6.69 4.48
C TRP A 82 -2.20 6.04 5.12
N LEU A 83 -2.30 5.75 6.43
CA LEU A 83 -1.26 5.07 7.22
C LEU A 83 0.10 5.77 7.19
N GLU A 84 0.11 7.08 7.06
CA GLU A 84 1.34 7.86 6.89
C GLU A 84 2.30 7.76 8.08
N ASP A 85 1.79 7.46 9.28
CA ASP A 85 2.58 7.32 10.51
C ASP A 85 3.17 5.92 10.69
N GLN A 86 2.92 5.01 9.75
CA GLN A 86 3.33 3.61 9.83
C GLN A 86 4.30 3.21 8.70
N ILE A 87 5.01 4.17 8.12
CA ILE A 87 5.87 3.92 6.94
C ILE A 87 7.26 3.47 7.38
N VAL A 88 7.75 2.43 6.72
CA VAL A 88 9.13 1.95 6.85
C VAL A 88 9.73 1.74 5.46
N LEU A 89 11.03 1.52 5.40
CA LEU A 89 11.70 1.08 4.17
C LEU A 89 11.93 -0.43 4.26
N TRP A 90 11.52 -1.15 3.24
CA TRP A 90 11.78 -2.59 3.12
C TRP A 90 12.36 -2.85 1.74
N GLU A 91 13.58 -3.38 1.70
CA GLU A 91 14.31 -3.59 0.44
C GLU A 91 14.38 -2.30 -0.41
N GLY A 92 14.51 -1.16 0.26
CA GLY A 92 14.58 0.15 -0.41
C GLY A 92 13.25 0.71 -0.87
N VAL A 93 12.13 0.06 -0.57
CA VAL A 93 10.79 0.51 -0.99
C VAL A 93 10.03 1.04 0.22
N PRO A 94 9.45 2.25 0.13
CA PRO A 94 8.59 2.74 1.20
C PRO A 94 7.30 1.93 1.26
N VAL A 95 6.96 1.47 2.45
CA VAL A 95 5.83 0.56 2.65
C VAL A 95 5.27 0.74 4.06
N VAL A 96 3.98 0.48 4.22
CA VAL A 96 3.38 0.43 5.56
C VAL A 96 4.08 -0.65 6.39
N SER A 97 4.37 -0.37 7.66
CA SER A 97 4.99 -1.36 8.55
C SER A 97 4.12 -2.61 8.65
N ARG A 98 4.76 -3.75 8.98
CA ARG A 98 4.00 -4.99 9.16
C ARG A 98 2.94 -4.85 10.25
N LYS A 99 3.27 -4.21 11.37
CA LYS A 99 2.29 -3.94 12.43
C LYS A 99 1.16 -3.03 11.98
N GLY A 100 1.46 -1.99 11.21
CA GLY A 100 0.45 -1.10 10.66
C GLY A 100 -0.47 -1.81 9.70
N LEU A 101 0.08 -2.71 8.88
CA LEU A 101 -0.69 -3.51 7.94
C LEU A 101 -1.66 -4.45 8.68
N VAL A 102 -1.17 -5.14 9.72
CA VAL A 102 -2.01 -6.01 10.56
C VAL A 102 -3.11 -5.21 11.24
N ALA A 103 -2.78 -4.06 11.83
CA ALA A 103 -3.76 -3.22 12.51
C ALA A 103 -4.88 -2.78 11.56
N MET A 104 -4.53 -2.38 10.33
CA MET A 104 -5.51 -2.00 9.33
C MET A 104 -6.42 -3.16 8.95
N LYS A 105 -5.84 -4.33 8.70
CA LYS A 105 -6.60 -5.52 8.29
C LYS A 105 -7.50 -6.02 9.42
N ARG A 106 -7.02 -5.94 10.67
CA ARG A 106 -7.83 -6.31 11.83
C ARG A 106 -9.03 -5.37 12.00
N LYS A 107 -8.83 -4.08 11.75
CA LYS A 107 -9.91 -3.10 11.81
C LYS A 107 -10.96 -3.35 10.73
N LEU A 108 -10.56 -3.76 9.52
CA LEU A 108 -11.49 -4.15 8.47
C LEU A 108 -12.20 -5.46 8.80
N GLY A 109 -11.51 -6.41 9.41
CA GLY A 109 -12.09 -7.60 10.02
C GLY A 109 -12.78 -8.59 9.09
N ARG A 110 -12.58 -8.47 7.77
CA ARG A 110 -13.17 -9.39 6.81
C ARG A 110 -12.44 -10.73 6.86
N GLU A 111 -13.08 -11.79 6.39
CA GLU A 111 -12.45 -13.13 6.38
C GLU A 111 -11.11 -13.12 5.62
N LYS A 112 -11.06 -12.45 4.47
CA LYS A 112 -9.82 -12.33 3.69
C LYS A 112 -8.74 -11.56 4.45
N ASP A 113 -9.13 -10.58 5.27
CA ASP A 113 -8.17 -9.80 6.06
C ASP A 113 -7.56 -10.64 7.17
N LEU A 114 -8.36 -11.48 7.82
CA LEU A 114 -7.87 -12.38 8.84
C LEU A 114 -6.93 -13.44 8.26
N ARG A 115 -7.22 -13.94 7.06
CA ARG A 115 -6.32 -14.85 6.36
C ARG A 115 -4.99 -14.17 6.00
N ASP A 116 -5.05 -12.91 5.57
CA ASP A 116 -3.85 -12.14 5.24
C ASP A 116 -2.99 -11.90 6.47
N ILE A 117 -3.60 -11.62 7.62
CA ILE A 117 -2.86 -11.49 8.89
C ILE A 117 -2.11 -12.79 9.20
N ALA A 118 -2.77 -13.93 9.05
CA ALA A 118 -2.14 -15.23 9.30
C ALA A 118 -0.96 -15.48 8.34
N LEU A 119 -1.12 -15.15 7.07
CA LEU A 119 -0.04 -15.28 6.08
C LEU A 119 1.16 -14.40 6.43
N LEU A 120 0.91 -13.16 6.85
CA LEU A 120 1.98 -12.25 7.22
C LEU A 120 2.71 -12.75 8.48
N GLN A 121 1.98 -13.24 9.48
CA GLN A 121 2.58 -13.80 10.70
C GLN A 121 3.40 -15.04 10.38
N GLN A 122 2.95 -15.89 9.45
CA GLN A 122 3.71 -17.05 9.01
C GLN A 122 5.01 -16.66 8.31
N ALA A 123 5.00 -15.57 7.55
CA ALA A 123 6.19 -15.06 6.87
C ALA A 123 7.20 -14.46 7.86
N PHE A 124 6.74 -13.98 9.01
CA PHE A 124 7.57 -13.34 10.03
C PHE A 124 7.25 -13.93 11.42
N PRO A 125 7.57 -15.23 11.64
CA PRO A 125 7.14 -15.92 12.86
C PRO A 125 7.82 -15.40 14.13
N GLU A 126 8.96 -14.71 13.99
CA GLU A 126 9.70 -14.16 15.13
C GLU A 126 9.12 -12.83 15.61
N GLU A 127 8.22 -12.21 14.85
CA GLU A 127 7.62 -10.94 15.21
C GLU A 127 6.25 -11.13 15.84
N ASP A 128 5.96 -10.33 16.85
CA ASP A 128 4.62 -10.25 17.43
C ASP A 128 3.86 -9.12 16.73
N LEU A 129 3.17 -9.46 15.65
CA LEU A 129 2.50 -8.48 14.80
C LEU A 129 1.15 -8.03 15.36
N ASP A 130 0.62 -8.72 16.37
CA ASP A 130 -0.68 -8.45 16.96
C ASP A 130 -0.62 -7.59 18.22
N CYS A 131 0.56 -7.19 18.64
CA CYS A 131 0.73 -6.40 19.87
C CYS A 131 0.96 -4.94 19.60
#